data_79c4dfd19e0c56f46431fe322870be9e
#
_entry.id   79c4dfd19e0c56f46431fe322870be9e
#
_cell.length_a   1.000
_cell.length_b   1.000
_cell.length_c   1.000
_cell.angle_alpha   90.00
_cell.angle_beta   90.00
_cell.angle_gamma   90.00
#
_symmetry.space_group_name_H-M   'P 1'
#
loop_
_entity.id
_entity.type
_entity.pdbx_description
1 polymer ?
#
loop_
_entity_poly.entity_id
_entity_poly.type
_entity_poly.pdbx_seq_one_letter_code
_entity_poly.pdbx_strand_id
1 'polypeptide(L)'
;YARDMNEVKIAFQMPLYPMIDDRPSSENKQETLAWTTSQKYFHWQLYKRNLQDVPVYCAPARLKDFRNLPPTFTVVGTLGPFHEETVTYMKHLYKAGVTIMLKEYEGCFHMFDTCCPDAKISKELIHLEQKVFQYAQQNFFARQDEISQEDISFQEDIFRNFHAYMDRKSKY
;
A
#
# COMPACT_ATOMS: atom_id res chain seq x y z
N TYR A 1 9.18 9.60 -4.45
CA TYR A 1 9.93 10.74 -3.92
C TYR A 1 11.28 10.30 -3.33
N ALA A 2 11.28 9.45 -2.28
CA ALA A 2 12.51 9.03 -1.58
C ALA A 2 13.60 8.48 -2.53
N ARG A 3 13.21 7.64 -3.50
CA ARG A 3 14.11 7.13 -4.54
C ARG A 3 14.70 8.28 -5.37
N ASP A 4 13.87 9.20 -5.84
CA ASP A 4 14.27 10.25 -6.78
C ASP A 4 15.17 11.29 -6.11
N MET A 5 14.96 11.55 -4.83
CA MET A 5 15.79 12.45 -4.01
C MET A 5 17.02 11.77 -3.43
N ASN A 6 17.05 10.43 -3.43
CA ASN A 6 18.13 9.62 -2.86
C ASN A 6 18.46 9.98 -1.39
N GLU A 7 17.46 10.40 -0.63
CA GLU A 7 17.61 10.78 0.78
C GLU A 7 17.50 9.58 1.71
N VAL A 8 16.56 8.67 1.39
CA VAL A 8 16.26 7.49 2.20
C VAL A 8 16.05 6.28 1.31
N LYS A 9 16.64 5.15 1.68
CA LYS A 9 16.39 3.84 1.04
C LYS A 9 15.22 3.16 1.75
N ILE A 10 14.09 3.05 1.06
CA ILE A 10 12.94 2.28 1.55
C ILE A 10 13.22 0.80 1.30
N ALA A 11 13.27 0.00 2.36
CA ALA A 11 13.58 -1.42 2.30
C ALA A 11 12.46 -2.26 1.66
N PHE A 12 11.19 -1.89 1.92
CA PHE A 12 10.01 -2.63 1.48
C PHE A 12 8.79 -1.72 1.48
N GLN A 13 7.82 -1.98 0.62
CA GLN A 13 6.51 -1.33 0.65
C GLN A 13 5.39 -2.36 0.59
N MET A 14 4.31 -2.08 1.35
CA MET A 14 3.18 -2.98 1.51
C MET A 14 1.85 -2.20 1.41
N PRO A 15 1.53 -1.63 0.25
CA PRO A 15 0.26 -0.96 0.04
C PRO A 15 -0.87 -1.98 -0.06
N LEU A 16 -1.87 -1.87 0.81
CA LEU A 16 -3.04 -2.74 0.82
C LEU A 16 -4.21 -2.02 0.14
N TYR A 17 -4.81 -2.65 -0.87
CA TYR A 17 -5.91 -2.07 -1.66
C TYR A 17 -5.65 -0.63 -2.15
N PRO A 18 -4.50 -0.34 -2.75
CA PRO A 18 -4.05 1.04 -2.94
C PRO A 18 -4.89 1.79 -3.98
N MET A 19 -5.23 3.04 -3.66
CA MET A 19 -5.77 4.02 -4.59
C MET A 19 -4.60 4.84 -5.15
N ILE A 20 -4.14 4.53 -6.36
CA ILE A 20 -2.87 5.03 -6.94
C ILE A 20 -3.00 5.70 -8.30
N ASP A 21 -4.17 5.57 -8.95
CA ASP A 21 -4.43 6.17 -10.26
C ASP A 21 -5.65 7.10 -10.20
N ASP A 22 -5.41 8.39 -10.43
CA ASP A 22 -6.46 9.41 -10.44
C ASP A 22 -7.20 9.52 -11.79
N ARG A 23 -6.77 8.75 -12.80
CA ARG A 23 -7.40 8.70 -14.12
C ARG A 23 -8.64 7.82 -14.09
N PRO A 24 -9.62 8.06 -14.97
CA PRO A 24 -10.76 7.17 -15.10
C PRO A 24 -10.33 5.73 -15.43
N SER A 25 -10.96 4.76 -14.79
CA SER A 25 -10.81 3.34 -15.15
C SER A 25 -11.54 3.05 -16.44
N SER A 26 -10.97 2.17 -17.26
CA SER A 26 -11.63 1.64 -18.47
C SER A 26 -12.71 0.62 -18.14
N GLU A 27 -12.66 0.02 -16.97
CA GLU A 27 -13.63 -0.98 -16.54
C GLU A 27 -14.85 -0.31 -15.87
N ASN A 28 -16.04 -0.49 -16.48
CA ASN A 28 -17.33 -0.23 -15.83
C ASN A 28 -17.61 -1.32 -14.80
N LYS A 29 -17.00 -1.22 -13.62
CA LYS A 29 -17.27 -2.17 -12.54
C LYS A 29 -18.59 -1.83 -11.87
N GLN A 30 -19.41 -2.86 -11.65
CA GLN A 30 -20.61 -2.78 -10.83
C GLN A 30 -20.27 -2.18 -9.46
N GLU A 31 -21.18 -1.38 -8.94
CA GLU A 31 -21.08 -0.85 -7.58
C GLU A 31 -20.95 -2.01 -6.59
N THR A 32 -19.91 -1.99 -5.80
CA THR A 32 -19.65 -2.99 -4.77
C THR A 32 -20.01 -2.46 -3.39
N LEU A 33 -20.25 -3.37 -2.45
CA LEU A 33 -20.80 -3.07 -1.12
C LEU A 33 -20.00 -2.04 -0.30
N ALA A 34 -18.67 -1.97 -0.47
CA ALA A 34 -17.82 -1.13 0.38
C ALA A 34 -17.34 0.15 -0.32
N TRP A 35 -17.02 0.09 -1.61
CA TRP A 35 -16.52 1.23 -2.37
C TRP A 35 -16.99 1.18 -3.82
N THR A 36 -17.47 2.31 -4.33
CA THR A 36 -17.91 2.46 -5.70
C THR A 36 -16.89 3.25 -6.53
N THR A 37 -16.99 3.14 -7.85
CA THR A 37 -16.21 3.97 -8.77
C THR A 37 -16.48 5.46 -8.58
N SER A 38 -17.72 5.84 -8.26
CA SER A 38 -18.09 7.23 -7.95
C SER A 38 -17.41 7.74 -6.69
N GLN A 39 -17.32 6.92 -5.64
CA GLN A 39 -16.59 7.26 -4.41
C GLN A 39 -15.08 7.40 -4.67
N LYS A 40 -14.48 6.51 -5.44
CA LYS A 40 -13.07 6.64 -5.89
C LYS A 40 -12.83 8.00 -6.56
N TYR A 41 -13.68 8.36 -7.52
CA TYR A 41 -13.59 9.64 -8.22
C TYR A 41 -13.73 10.83 -7.25
N PHE A 42 -14.72 10.81 -6.36
CA PHE A 42 -14.94 11.85 -5.36
C PHE A 42 -13.72 12.04 -4.44
N HIS A 43 -13.13 10.94 -3.94
CA HIS A 43 -11.95 11.01 -3.08
C HIS A 43 -10.72 11.56 -3.83
N TRP A 44 -10.55 11.20 -5.10
CA TRP A 44 -9.53 11.83 -5.93
C TRP A 44 -9.74 13.33 -6.09
N GLN A 45 -10.99 13.80 -6.28
CA GLN A 45 -11.27 15.23 -6.35
C GLN A 45 -10.94 15.94 -5.02
N LEU A 46 -11.30 15.35 -3.89
CA LEU A 46 -10.93 15.89 -2.57
C LEU A 46 -9.41 15.93 -2.37
N TYR A 47 -8.71 14.89 -2.72
CA TYR A 47 -7.25 14.79 -2.55
C TYR A 47 -6.51 15.76 -3.45
N LYS A 48 -6.90 15.84 -4.70
CA LYS A 48 -6.28 16.75 -5.69
C LYS A 48 -6.68 18.22 -5.49
N ARG A 49 -7.82 18.48 -4.90
CA ARG A 49 -8.40 19.83 -4.77
C ARG A 49 -8.39 20.55 -6.12
N ASN A 50 -7.63 21.68 -6.20
CA ASN A 50 -7.56 22.55 -7.38
C ASN A 50 -6.29 22.28 -8.23
N LEU A 51 -5.60 21.16 -8.03
CA LEU A 51 -4.43 20.84 -8.85
C LEU A 51 -4.84 20.62 -10.30
N GLN A 52 -4.35 21.47 -11.19
CA GLN A 52 -4.53 21.35 -12.65
C GLN A 52 -3.67 20.17 -13.16
N ASP A 53 -2.40 20.17 -12.77
CA ASP A 53 -1.47 19.08 -13.03
C ASP A 53 -1.28 18.23 -11.77
N VAL A 54 -1.54 16.93 -11.88
CA VAL A 54 -1.39 16.00 -10.78
C VAL A 54 0.04 15.48 -10.77
N PRO A 55 0.86 15.83 -9.75
CA PRO A 55 2.21 15.34 -9.66
C PRO A 55 2.25 13.80 -9.51
N VAL A 56 3.28 13.18 -10.07
CA VAL A 56 3.50 11.72 -9.96
C VAL A 56 3.54 11.23 -8.51
N TYR A 57 3.98 12.05 -7.58
CA TYR A 57 4.01 11.71 -6.15
C TYR A 57 2.63 11.70 -5.49
N CYS A 58 1.63 12.34 -6.09
CA CYS A 58 0.25 12.28 -5.64
C CYS A 58 -0.49 11.07 -6.26
N ALA A 59 -0.16 10.70 -7.51
CA ALA A 59 -0.76 9.59 -8.23
C ALA A 59 0.33 8.69 -8.83
N PRO A 60 0.84 7.72 -8.04
CA PRO A 60 2.01 6.90 -8.41
C PRO A 60 1.87 6.12 -9.71
N ALA A 61 0.64 5.79 -10.14
CA ALA A 61 0.41 5.12 -11.42
C ALA A 61 0.76 5.98 -12.65
N ARG A 62 0.97 7.30 -12.47
CA ARG A 62 1.48 8.20 -13.52
C ARG A 62 2.98 8.09 -13.73
N LEU A 63 3.69 7.35 -12.90
CA LEU A 63 5.13 7.16 -13.00
C LEU A 63 5.50 6.55 -14.36
N LYS A 64 6.59 7.04 -14.94
CA LYS A 64 7.13 6.54 -16.23
C LYS A 64 8.31 5.60 -16.05
N ASP A 65 9.10 5.82 -15.00
CA ASP A 65 10.26 4.99 -14.67
C ASP A 65 10.06 4.32 -13.31
N PHE A 66 9.83 3.02 -13.34
CA PHE A 66 9.59 2.18 -12.16
C PHE A 66 10.86 1.51 -11.61
N ARG A 67 12.03 1.75 -12.22
CA ARG A 67 13.30 1.15 -11.79
C ARG A 67 13.68 1.63 -10.39
N ASN A 68 14.37 0.76 -9.64
CA ASN A 68 14.88 1.06 -8.31
C ASN A 68 13.81 1.45 -7.26
N LEU A 69 12.55 1.08 -7.50
CA LEU A 69 11.53 1.13 -6.46
C LEU A 69 11.72 -0.05 -5.50
N PRO A 70 11.28 0.09 -4.22
CA PRO A 70 11.47 -0.96 -3.23
C PRO A 70 10.68 -2.23 -3.58
N PRO A 71 11.13 -3.41 -3.10
CA PRO A 71 10.33 -4.63 -3.14
C PRO A 71 8.92 -4.38 -2.63
N THR A 72 7.93 -4.92 -3.33
CA THR A 72 6.52 -4.55 -3.12
C THR A 72 5.64 -5.77 -2.94
N PHE A 73 4.86 -5.78 -1.86
CA PHE A 73 3.70 -6.65 -1.70
C PHE A 73 2.41 -5.84 -1.79
N THR A 74 1.36 -6.40 -2.40
CA THR A 74 0.02 -5.82 -2.37
C THR A 74 -1.05 -6.88 -2.45
N VAL A 75 -2.24 -6.53 -1.98
CA VAL A 75 -3.46 -7.32 -2.12
C VAL A 75 -4.55 -6.49 -2.76
N VAL A 76 -5.45 -7.17 -3.48
CA VAL A 76 -6.64 -6.54 -4.04
C VAL A 76 -7.75 -7.57 -4.26
N GLY A 77 -8.99 -7.17 -4.02
CA GLY A 77 -10.17 -7.96 -4.36
C GLY A 77 -10.60 -7.70 -5.81
N THR A 78 -10.98 -8.76 -6.53
CA THR A 78 -11.35 -8.63 -7.95
C THR A 78 -12.63 -7.81 -8.20
N LEU A 79 -13.47 -7.64 -7.19
CA LEU A 79 -14.66 -6.77 -7.26
C LEU A 79 -14.38 -5.33 -6.81
N GLY A 80 -13.17 -5.04 -6.31
CA GLY A 80 -12.81 -3.71 -5.82
C GLY A 80 -12.54 -2.69 -6.93
N PRO A 81 -12.82 -1.39 -6.72
CA PRO A 81 -12.62 -0.33 -7.72
C PRO A 81 -11.15 -0.04 -8.01
N PHE A 82 -10.23 -0.59 -7.23
CA PHE A 82 -8.78 -0.40 -7.35
C PHE A 82 -8.06 -1.60 -7.98
N HIS A 83 -8.81 -2.64 -8.42
CA HIS A 83 -8.22 -3.86 -8.96
C HIS A 83 -7.36 -3.59 -10.20
N GLU A 84 -7.94 -2.98 -11.23
CA GLU A 84 -7.26 -2.73 -12.51
C GLU A 84 -5.98 -1.91 -12.33
N GLU A 85 -6.04 -0.81 -11.59
CA GLU A 85 -4.88 0.05 -11.37
C GLU A 85 -3.78 -0.63 -10.56
N THR A 86 -4.16 -1.44 -9.56
CA THR A 86 -3.22 -2.21 -8.74
C THR A 86 -2.48 -3.24 -9.59
N VAL A 87 -3.22 -4.05 -10.36
CA VAL A 87 -2.64 -5.07 -11.24
C VAL A 87 -1.73 -4.44 -12.29
N THR A 88 -2.17 -3.34 -12.90
CA THR A 88 -1.38 -2.61 -13.91
C THR A 88 -0.10 -2.04 -13.32
N TYR A 89 -0.18 -1.42 -12.14
CA TYR A 89 0.98 -0.89 -11.42
C TYR A 89 1.99 -1.99 -11.09
N MET A 90 1.52 -3.13 -10.56
CA MET A 90 2.39 -4.27 -10.24
C MET A 90 3.05 -4.86 -11.49
N LYS A 91 2.36 -4.90 -12.64
CA LYS A 91 2.97 -5.29 -13.93
C LYS A 91 4.09 -4.35 -14.35
N HIS A 92 3.95 -3.04 -14.13
CA HIS A 92 5.00 -2.07 -14.42
C HIS A 92 6.22 -2.25 -13.51
N LEU A 93 6.01 -2.46 -12.21
CA LEU A 93 7.08 -2.78 -11.26
C LEU A 93 7.84 -4.04 -11.70
N TYR A 94 7.13 -5.12 -12.01
CA TYR A 94 7.72 -6.37 -12.47
C TYR A 94 8.58 -6.19 -13.73
N LYS A 95 8.04 -5.49 -14.74
CA LYS A 95 8.76 -5.19 -15.99
C LYS A 95 10.02 -4.34 -15.75
N ALA A 96 10.04 -3.54 -14.70
CA ALA A 96 11.20 -2.73 -14.30
C ALA A 96 12.23 -3.50 -13.45
N GLY A 97 12.01 -4.80 -13.19
CA GLY A 97 12.91 -5.66 -12.42
C GLY A 97 12.75 -5.52 -10.90
N VAL A 98 11.66 -4.90 -10.42
CA VAL A 98 11.36 -4.82 -8.99
C VAL A 98 10.80 -6.16 -8.50
N THR A 99 11.27 -6.62 -7.36
CA THR A 99 10.70 -7.81 -6.68
C THR A 99 9.27 -7.49 -6.24
N ILE A 100 8.30 -8.29 -6.72
CA ILE A 100 6.89 -8.08 -6.38
C ILE A 100 6.22 -9.34 -5.89
N MET A 101 5.19 -9.14 -5.04
CA MET A 101 4.19 -10.14 -4.73
C MET A 101 2.81 -9.48 -4.78
N LEU A 102 1.96 -9.95 -5.69
CA LEU A 102 0.55 -9.55 -5.82
C LEU A 102 -0.33 -10.71 -5.41
N LYS A 103 -1.26 -10.47 -4.50
CA LYS A 103 -2.31 -11.43 -4.15
C LYS A 103 -3.67 -10.87 -4.54
N GLU A 104 -4.30 -11.49 -5.52
CA GLU A 104 -5.67 -11.22 -5.92
C GLU A 104 -6.63 -12.16 -5.18
N TYR A 105 -7.72 -11.61 -4.66
CA TYR A 105 -8.79 -12.35 -3.99
C TYR A 105 -10.05 -12.33 -4.85
N GLU A 106 -10.33 -13.49 -5.46
CA GLU A 106 -11.46 -13.67 -6.35
C GLU A 106 -12.80 -13.49 -5.61
N GLY A 107 -13.71 -12.71 -6.20
CA GLY A 107 -15.03 -12.45 -5.65
C GLY A 107 -15.03 -11.57 -4.39
N CYS A 108 -13.90 -11.03 -3.97
CA CYS A 108 -13.80 -10.15 -2.81
C CYS A 108 -13.89 -8.68 -3.20
N PHE A 109 -14.58 -7.91 -2.36
CA PHE A 109 -14.69 -6.45 -2.49
C PHE A 109 -13.55 -5.72 -1.75
N HIS A 110 -13.48 -4.40 -1.89
CA HIS A 110 -12.47 -3.57 -1.23
C HIS A 110 -12.59 -3.65 0.30
N MET A 111 -11.47 -3.90 1.00
CA MET A 111 -11.41 -4.03 2.47
C MET A 111 -12.31 -5.14 3.04
N PHE A 112 -12.47 -6.25 2.31
CA PHE A 112 -13.30 -7.37 2.76
C PHE A 112 -12.84 -7.95 4.10
N ASP A 113 -11.56 -7.93 4.38
CA ASP A 113 -10.94 -8.38 5.62
C ASP A 113 -11.33 -7.52 6.82
N THR A 114 -11.41 -6.20 6.62
CA THR A 114 -11.88 -5.26 7.64
C THR A 114 -13.39 -5.34 7.85
N CYS A 115 -14.16 -5.48 6.77
CA CYS A 115 -15.62 -5.56 6.84
C CYS A 115 -16.12 -6.92 7.36
N CYS A 116 -15.39 -7.99 7.06
CA CYS A 116 -15.73 -9.37 7.42
C CYS A 116 -14.56 -10.07 8.14
N PRO A 117 -14.10 -9.58 9.31
CA PRO A 117 -12.86 -10.05 9.94
C PRO A 117 -12.91 -11.52 10.35
N ASP A 118 -14.10 -12.05 10.62
CA ASP A 118 -14.29 -13.46 11.02
C ASP A 118 -14.32 -14.44 9.85
N ALA A 119 -14.43 -13.96 8.62
CA ALA A 119 -14.41 -14.82 7.45
C ALA A 119 -13.07 -15.55 7.33
N LYS A 120 -13.12 -16.82 6.90
CA LYS A 120 -11.91 -17.64 6.71
C LYS A 120 -10.91 -16.95 5.79
N ILE A 121 -11.39 -16.37 4.68
CA ILE A 121 -10.55 -15.69 3.69
C ILE A 121 -9.87 -14.44 4.26
N SER A 122 -10.51 -13.72 5.19
CA SER A 122 -9.96 -12.57 5.89
C SER A 122 -8.84 -12.98 6.86
N LYS A 123 -9.05 -14.05 7.60
CA LYS A 123 -8.02 -14.63 8.48
C LYS A 123 -6.80 -15.16 7.70
N GLU A 124 -7.04 -15.75 6.53
CA GLU A 124 -5.98 -16.18 5.60
C GLU A 124 -5.16 -15.00 5.09
N LEU A 125 -5.82 -13.89 4.73
CA LEU A 125 -5.13 -12.66 4.31
C LEU A 125 -4.26 -12.10 5.43
N ILE A 126 -4.80 -11.91 6.63
CA ILE A 126 -4.04 -11.38 7.78
C ILE A 126 -2.80 -12.25 8.06
N HIS A 127 -2.95 -13.57 7.99
CA HIS A 127 -1.83 -14.48 8.17
C HIS A 127 -0.79 -14.36 7.04
N LEU A 128 -1.23 -14.16 5.80
CA LEU A 128 -0.33 -13.91 4.67
C LEU A 128 0.45 -12.61 4.85
N GLU A 129 -0.21 -11.53 5.26
CA GLU A 129 0.42 -10.23 5.51
C GLU A 129 1.51 -10.33 6.58
N GLN A 130 1.24 -11.02 7.68
CA GLN A 130 2.22 -11.27 8.73
C GLN A 130 3.44 -12.03 8.21
N LYS A 131 3.23 -13.10 7.42
CA LYS A 131 4.32 -13.88 6.82
C LYS A 131 5.15 -13.06 5.85
N VAL A 132 4.50 -12.27 5.01
CA VAL A 132 5.20 -11.41 4.04
C VAL A 132 6.01 -10.35 4.75
N PHE A 133 5.48 -9.73 5.80
CA PHE A 133 6.22 -8.76 6.58
C PHE A 133 7.44 -9.38 7.29
N GLN A 134 7.28 -10.56 7.88
CA GLN A 134 8.41 -11.32 8.47
C GLN A 134 9.48 -11.64 7.42
N TYR A 135 9.05 -12.08 6.23
CA TYR A 135 9.98 -12.33 5.13
C TYR A 135 10.73 -11.06 4.71
N ALA A 136 10.01 -9.93 4.62
CA ALA A 136 10.63 -8.65 4.28
C ALA A 136 11.67 -8.22 5.31
N GLN A 137 11.38 -8.36 6.60
CA GLN A 137 12.33 -8.09 7.68
C GLN A 137 13.62 -8.90 7.56
N GLN A 138 13.50 -10.17 7.19
CA GLN A 138 14.65 -11.07 7.07
C GLN A 138 15.49 -10.87 5.82
N ASN A 139 14.89 -10.34 4.73
CA ASN A 139 15.52 -10.33 3.42
C ASN A 139 15.78 -8.94 2.84
N PHE A 140 15.06 -7.90 3.29
CA PHE A 140 15.13 -6.56 2.71
C PHE A 140 15.55 -5.49 3.71
N PHE A 141 15.31 -5.68 5.01
CA PHE A 141 15.73 -4.74 6.02
C PHE A 141 17.24 -4.88 6.32
N ALA A 142 17.88 -3.77 6.67
CA ALA A 142 19.25 -3.79 7.15
C ALA A 142 19.36 -4.68 8.40
N ARG A 143 20.50 -5.37 8.55
CA ARG A 143 20.77 -6.15 9.76
C ARG A 143 20.97 -5.21 10.94
N GLN A 144 20.61 -5.66 12.13
CA GLN A 144 20.74 -4.84 13.35
C GLN A 144 22.19 -4.43 13.66
N ASP A 145 23.16 -5.22 13.26
CA ASP A 145 24.59 -4.91 13.36
C ASP A 145 25.03 -3.76 12.42
N GLU A 146 24.22 -3.42 11.43
CA GLU A 146 24.40 -2.29 10.52
C GLU A 146 23.69 -1.01 10.97
N ILE A 147 22.90 -1.10 12.06
CA ILE A 147 22.13 0.02 12.62
C ILE A 147 22.89 0.60 13.79
N SER A 148 23.12 1.91 13.79
CA SER A 148 23.81 2.59 14.91
C SER A 148 22.95 2.56 16.17
N GLN A 149 23.61 2.69 17.35
CA GLN A 149 22.90 2.81 18.63
C GLN A 149 21.99 4.05 18.69
N GLU A 150 22.35 5.12 17.97
CA GLU A 150 21.53 6.31 17.86
C GLU A 150 20.25 6.04 17.06
N ASP A 151 20.34 5.26 15.96
CA ASP A 151 19.17 4.85 15.18
C ASP A 151 18.23 3.96 15.99
N ILE A 152 18.75 3.07 16.83
CA ILE A 152 17.95 2.22 17.72
C ILE A 152 17.20 3.08 18.74
N SER A 153 17.87 4.04 19.38
CA SER A 153 17.23 4.90 20.37
C SER A 153 16.11 5.76 19.76
N PHE A 154 16.31 6.25 18.54
CA PHE A 154 15.31 7.01 17.80
C PHE A 154 14.08 6.16 17.44
N GLN A 155 14.29 4.89 17.02
CA GLN A 155 13.20 3.96 16.75
C GLN A 155 12.41 3.63 18.04
N GLU A 156 13.07 3.38 19.15
CA GLU A 156 12.42 3.14 20.44
C GLU A 156 11.58 4.33 20.89
N ASP A 157 12.05 5.55 20.68
CA ASP A 157 11.30 6.76 21.03
C ASP A 157 10.06 6.96 20.15
N ILE A 158 10.14 6.65 18.85
CA ILE A 158 8.98 6.65 17.94
C ILE A 158 7.93 5.64 18.40
N PHE A 159 8.33 4.40 18.70
CA PHE A 159 7.41 3.36 19.17
C PHE A 159 6.80 3.71 20.51
N ARG A 160 7.57 4.26 21.45
CA ARG A 160 7.08 4.70 22.76
C ARG A 160 6.04 5.82 22.63
N ASN A 161 6.30 6.79 21.77
CA ASN A 161 5.37 7.88 21.46
C ASN A 161 4.11 7.40 20.75
N PHE A 162 4.22 6.40 19.85
CA PHE A 162 3.09 5.80 19.18
C PHE A 162 2.19 5.02 20.15
N HIS A 163 2.76 4.22 21.05
CA HIS A 163 2.00 3.52 22.10
C HIS A 163 1.30 4.51 23.02
N ALA A 164 1.96 5.55 23.47
CA ALA A 164 1.34 6.59 24.30
C ALA A 164 0.23 7.37 23.57
N TYR A 165 0.30 7.49 22.25
CA TYR A 165 -0.77 8.07 21.43
C TYR A 165 -1.98 7.13 21.34
N MET A 166 -1.75 5.83 21.10
CA MET A 166 -2.82 4.83 21.01
C MET A 166 -3.53 4.62 22.35
N ASP A 167 -2.81 4.58 23.46
CA ASP A 167 -3.37 4.46 24.81
C ASP A 167 -4.27 5.66 25.19
N ARG A 168 -3.96 6.85 24.68
CA ARG A 168 -4.82 8.03 24.85
C ARG A 168 -6.12 7.91 24.04
N LYS A 169 -6.08 7.34 22.85
CA LYS A 169 -7.28 7.16 22.01
C LYS A 169 -8.21 6.02 22.46
N SER A 170 -7.70 5.04 23.19
CA SER A 170 -8.52 3.93 23.72
C SER A 170 -9.36 4.32 24.98
N LYS A 171 -9.20 5.53 25.48
CA LYS A 171 -9.92 6.04 26.68
C LYS A 171 -11.13 6.93 26.34
N TYR A 172 -11.45 7.09 25.06
CA TYR A 172 -12.61 7.80 24.53
C TYR A 172 -13.33 6.90 23.52
#